data_f5e81419bc92025c34be984ed2ccdd4a
#
_entry.id   f5e81419bc92025c34be984ed2ccdd4a
#
_cell.length_a   1.000
_cell.length_b   1.000
_cell.length_c   1.000
_cell.angle_alpha   90.00
_cell.angle_beta   90.00
_cell.angle_gamma   90.00
#
_symmetry.space_group_name_H-M   'P 1'
#
loop_
_entity.id
_entity.type
_entity.pdbx_description
1 polymer ?
#
loop_
_entity_poly.entity_id
_entity_poly.type
_entity_poly.pdbx_seq_one_letter_code
_entity_poly.pdbx_strand_id
1 'polypeptide(L)'
;MSPPIDPRLLRLHPADNVLTVIATLEAGDRLQFGAKSILVPVRLPLGHKVAAWGIAAEGKIIKYGAPIGSAKCAIAAGEHVHTHNLQSDYLPTFQRGEGQHYEHTA
;
A
#
# COMPACT_ATOMS: atom_id res chain seq x y z
N MET A 1 18.41 -15.62 -1.33
CA MET A 1 17.88 -15.16 -0.04
C MET A 1 17.39 -13.73 -0.16
N SER A 2 16.23 -13.44 0.35
CA SER A 2 15.69 -12.09 0.31
C SER A 2 16.38 -11.20 1.31
N PRO A 3 16.57 -9.89 1.00
CA PRO A 3 17.08 -8.96 2.00
C PRO A 3 16.13 -8.90 3.20
N PRO A 4 16.67 -8.60 4.37
CA PRO A 4 15.82 -8.51 5.57
C PRO A 4 14.85 -7.34 5.45
N ILE A 5 13.64 -7.57 5.94
CA ILE A 5 12.60 -6.55 6.02
C ILE A 5 12.29 -6.34 7.49
N ASP A 6 11.96 -5.10 7.85
CA ASP A 6 11.64 -4.73 9.23
C ASP A 6 10.59 -5.69 9.80
N PRO A 7 10.80 -6.24 11.01
CA PRO A 7 9.85 -7.19 11.59
C PRO A 7 8.49 -6.61 11.93
N ARG A 8 8.34 -5.29 11.87
CA ARG A 8 7.03 -4.65 12.06
C ARG A 8 6.19 -4.68 10.79
N LEU A 9 6.74 -5.24 9.70
CA LEU A 9 6.07 -5.36 8.41
C LEU A 9 5.94 -6.82 8.04
N LEU A 10 4.82 -7.19 7.43
CA LEU A 10 4.57 -8.58 7.03
C LEU A 10 4.08 -8.62 5.59
N ARG A 11 4.73 -9.45 4.79
CA ARG A 11 4.23 -9.78 3.46
C ARG A 11 3.25 -10.93 3.58
N LEU A 12 2.00 -10.70 3.19
CA LEU A 12 0.94 -11.69 3.37
C LEU A 12 0.93 -12.77 2.28
N HIS A 13 1.48 -12.46 1.11
CA HIS A 13 1.53 -13.39 0.00
C HIS A 13 2.76 -13.08 -0.83
N PRO A 14 3.45 -14.08 -1.40
CA PRO A 14 4.69 -13.82 -2.17
C PRO A 14 4.53 -12.86 -3.33
N ALA A 15 3.32 -12.77 -3.91
CA ALA A 15 3.07 -11.85 -5.03
C ALA A 15 2.78 -10.42 -4.60
N ASP A 16 2.63 -10.15 -3.29
CA ASP A 16 2.26 -8.82 -2.81
C ASP A 16 3.38 -7.82 -3.04
N ASN A 17 3.00 -6.64 -3.53
CA ASN A 17 3.93 -5.52 -3.63
C ASN A 17 3.68 -4.49 -2.53
N VAL A 18 2.88 -4.84 -1.54
CA VAL A 18 2.71 -4.06 -0.31
C VAL A 18 3.00 -4.94 0.88
N LEU A 19 3.40 -4.31 1.98
CA LEU A 19 3.66 -4.98 3.26
C LEU A 19 2.67 -4.41 4.27
N THR A 20 2.12 -5.29 5.10
CA THR A 20 1.17 -4.87 6.13
C THR A 20 1.90 -4.52 7.41
N VAL A 21 1.53 -3.39 8.01
CA VAL A 21 2.06 -2.94 9.29
C VAL A 21 1.42 -3.80 10.39
N ILE A 22 2.23 -4.59 11.08
CA ILE A 22 1.75 -5.48 12.15
C ILE A 22 2.13 -4.98 13.54
N ALA A 23 2.84 -3.86 13.62
CA ALA A 23 3.13 -3.15 14.87
C ALA A 23 3.17 -1.68 14.53
N THR A 24 2.46 -0.86 15.27
CA THR A 24 2.33 0.57 14.97
C THR A 24 3.70 1.20 14.76
N LEU A 25 3.82 1.99 13.68
CA LEU A 25 5.02 2.76 13.37
C LEU A 25 4.78 4.20 13.77
N GLU A 26 5.77 4.81 14.44
CA GLU A 26 5.65 6.20 14.83
C GLU A 26 6.40 7.09 13.85
N ALA A 27 5.97 8.34 13.76
CA ALA A 27 6.69 9.32 12.96
C ALA A 27 8.13 9.41 13.47
N GLY A 28 9.09 9.38 12.57
CA GLY A 28 10.51 9.40 12.94
C GLY A 28 11.13 8.03 13.08
N ASP A 29 10.32 6.97 13.12
CA ASP A 29 10.86 5.61 13.13
C ASP A 29 11.56 5.32 11.82
N ARG A 30 12.50 4.38 11.87
CA ARG A 30 13.18 3.93 10.68
C ARG A 30 12.80 2.50 10.36
N LEU A 31 12.44 2.26 9.10
CA LEU A 31 12.10 0.94 8.60
C LEU A 31 13.29 0.34 7.90
N GLN A 32 13.58 -0.90 8.18
CA GLN A 32 14.65 -1.62 7.51
C GLN A 32 14.12 -2.27 6.23
N PHE A 33 14.74 -1.90 5.11
CA PHE A 33 14.44 -2.46 3.79
C PHE A 33 15.74 -2.97 3.19
N GLY A 34 16.15 -4.18 3.59
CA GLY A 34 17.45 -4.70 3.17
C GLY A 34 18.55 -3.82 3.70
N ALA A 35 19.36 -3.27 2.80
CA ALA A 35 20.48 -2.39 3.18
C ALA A 35 20.04 -0.95 3.40
N LYS A 36 18.77 -0.62 3.11
CA LYS A 36 18.29 0.74 3.22
C LYS A 36 17.51 0.94 4.52
N SER A 37 17.49 2.18 4.97
CA SER A 37 16.71 2.61 6.10
C SER A 37 15.78 3.72 5.62
N ILE A 38 14.48 3.53 5.81
CA ILE A 38 13.46 4.47 5.32
C ILE A 38 12.81 5.13 6.52
N LEU A 39 12.76 6.46 6.48
CA LEU A 39 12.15 7.23 7.55
C LEU A 39 10.63 7.19 7.43
N VAL A 40 9.94 6.93 8.55
CA VAL A 40 8.49 6.98 8.63
C VAL A 40 8.08 8.43 8.84
N PRO A 41 7.39 9.05 7.88
CA PRO A 41 7.08 10.48 7.99
C PRO A 41 5.88 10.77 8.89
N VAL A 42 4.97 9.82 9.03
CA VAL A 42 3.77 9.97 9.85
C VAL A 42 3.49 8.66 10.56
N ARG A 43 2.75 8.73 11.66
CA ARG A 43 2.37 7.54 12.39
C ARG A 43 1.50 6.63 11.50
N LEU A 44 1.85 5.34 11.44
CA LEU A 44 1.11 4.33 10.69
C LEU A 44 0.61 3.26 11.65
N PRO A 45 -0.70 3.26 11.93
CA PRO A 45 -1.26 2.24 12.83
C PRO A 45 -1.23 0.84 12.24
N LEU A 46 -1.40 -0.13 13.12
CA LEU A 46 -1.56 -1.52 12.76
C LEU A 46 -2.61 -1.66 11.65
N GLY A 47 -2.33 -2.49 10.65
CA GLY A 47 -3.25 -2.75 9.55
C GLY A 47 -3.04 -1.90 8.32
N HIS A 48 -2.30 -0.81 8.44
CA HIS A 48 -1.94 -0.02 7.26
C HIS A 48 -0.92 -0.76 6.41
N LYS A 49 -0.66 -0.26 5.21
CA LYS A 49 0.28 -0.93 4.31
C LYS A 49 1.26 0.07 3.72
N VAL A 50 2.45 -0.42 3.41
CA VAL A 50 3.49 0.36 2.75
C VAL A 50 3.95 -0.41 1.52
N ALA A 51 4.51 0.29 0.53
CA ALA A 51 5.00 -0.35 -0.69
C ALA A 51 6.26 -1.17 -0.38
N ALA A 52 6.31 -2.39 -0.91
CA ALA A 52 7.48 -3.26 -0.73
C ALA A 52 8.63 -2.82 -1.63
N TRP A 53 8.31 -2.21 -2.77
CA TRP A 53 9.28 -1.64 -3.72
C TRP A 53 8.56 -0.56 -4.49
N GLY A 54 9.27 0.12 -5.39
CA GLY A 54 8.68 1.18 -6.17
C GLY A 54 7.56 0.66 -7.07
N ILE A 55 6.44 1.39 -7.10
CA ILE A 55 5.29 1.06 -7.94
C ILE A 55 5.06 2.24 -8.86
N ALA A 56 5.02 1.98 -10.17
CA ALA A 56 4.80 3.03 -11.14
C ALA A 56 3.36 3.53 -11.09
N ALA A 57 3.14 4.76 -11.53
CA ALA A 57 1.79 5.29 -11.67
C ALA A 57 0.97 4.33 -12.52
N GLU A 58 -0.26 4.07 -12.10
CA GLU A 58 -1.20 3.13 -12.72
C GLU A 58 -0.77 1.66 -12.60
N GLY A 59 0.33 1.39 -11.91
CA GLY A 59 0.73 0.02 -11.61
C GLY A 59 -0.25 -0.63 -10.65
N LYS A 60 -0.42 -1.94 -10.77
CA LYS A 60 -1.35 -2.66 -9.91
C LYS A 60 -0.80 -2.79 -8.50
N ILE A 61 -1.68 -2.63 -7.53
CA ILE A 61 -1.37 -2.87 -6.12
C ILE A 61 -1.88 -4.28 -5.78
N ILE A 62 -0.98 -5.13 -5.32
CA ILE A 62 -1.29 -6.56 -5.06
C ILE A 62 -1.24 -6.79 -3.56
N LYS A 63 -2.33 -7.33 -3.01
CA LYS A 63 -2.41 -7.72 -1.60
C LYS A 63 -3.16 -9.04 -1.52
N TYR A 64 -2.66 -9.97 -0.69
CA TYR A 64 -3.19 -11.33 -0.60
C TYR A 64 -3.13 -12.02 -1.96
N GLY A 65 -2.14 -11.70 -2.78
CA GLY A 65 -1.99 -12.30 -4.09
C GLY A 65 -2.97 -11.81 -5.14
N ALA A 66 -3.78 -10.80 -4.84
CA ALA A 66 -4.81 -10.30 -5.76
C ALA A 66 -4.68 -8.79 -5.94
N PRO A 67 -4.99 -8.28 -7.14
CA PRO A 67 -4.99 -6.83 -7.32
C PRO A 67 -6.14 -6.19 -6.56
N ILE A 68 -5.82 -5.16 -5.79
CA ILE A 68 -6.81 -4.42 -5.01
C ILE A 68 -7.05 -3.03 -5.59
N GLY A 69 -6.25 -2.62 -6.56
CA GLY A 69 -6.40 -1.31 -7.17
C GLY A 69 -5.16 -0.97 -7.97
N SER A 70 -5.06 0.30 -8.34
CA SER A 70 -3.93 0.82 -9.10
C SER A 70 -3.36 2.04 -8.39
N ALA A 71 -2.07 2.30 -8.58
CA ALA A 71 -1.42 3.49 -8.03
C ALA A 71 -1.89 4.73 -8.78
N LYS A 72 -2.32 5.76 -8.06
CA LYS A 72 -2.69 7.05 -8.67
C LYS A 72 -1.46 7.80 -9.16
N CYS A 73 -0.32 7.53 -8.58
CA CYS A 73 0.95 8.18 -8.89
C CYS A 73 2.06 7.19 -8.54
N ALA A 74 3.28 7.52 -8.90
CA ALA A 74 4.41 6.67 -8.54
C ALA A 74 4.54 6.60 -7.02
N ILE A 75 4.77 5.41 -6.49
CA ILE A 75 4.90 5.16 -5.06
C ILE A 75 6.28 4.59 -4.82
N ALA A 76 7.00 5.16 -3.86
CA ALA A 76 8.35 4.71 -3.53
C ALA A 76 8.30 3.56 -2.53
N ALA A 77 9.36 2.75 -2.51
CA ALA A 77 9.48 1.67 -1.53
C ALA A 77 9.36 2.25 -0.12
N GLY A 78 8.56 1.59 0.73
CA GLY A 78 8.33 2.04 2.10
C GLY A 78 7.32 3.14 2.25
N GLU A 79 6.83 3.69 1.16
CA GLU A 79 5.85 4.76 1.22
C GLU A 79 4.49 4.19 1.61
N HIS A 80 3.74 4.95 2.42
CA HIS A 80 2.40 4.58 2.85
C HIS A 80 1.47 4.46 1.64
N VAL A 81 0.78 3.33 1.54
CA VAL A 81 -0.19 3.09 0.47
C VAL A 81 -1.58 3.15 1.07
N HIS A 82 -2.37 4.12 0.64
CA HIS A 82 -3.71 4.33 1.16
C HIS A 82 -4.52 5.08 0.09
N THR A 83 -5.68 5.59 0.47
CA THR A 83 -6.59 6.22 -0.50
C THR A 83 -5.99 7.42 -1.20
N HIS A 84 -4.96 8.06 -0.63
CA HIS A 84 -4.33 9.21 -1.28
C HIS A 84 -3.54 8.81 -2.53
N ASN A 85 -3.07 7.56 -2.63
CA ASN A 85 -2.27 7.11 -3.76
C ASN A 85 -2.71 5.76 -4.33
N LEU A 86 -3.78 5.19 -3.80
CA LEU A 86 -4.35 3.94 -4.30
C LEU A 86 -5.78 4.19 -4.76
N GLN A 87 -6.08 3.79 -5.98
CA GLN A 87 -7.41 3.89 -6.57
C GLN A 87 -7.94 2.49 -6.80
N SER A 88 -9.15 2.22 -6.28
CA SER A 88 -9.76 0.92 -6.50
C SER A 88 -10.16 0.76 -7.96
N ASP A 89 -9.77 -0.36 -8.56
CA ASP A 89 -10.20 -0.69 -9.91
C ASP A 89 -11.58 -1.34 -9.89
N TYR A 90 -12.07 -1.62 -8.72
CA TYR A 90 -13.34 -2.33 -8.54
C TYR A 90 -14.49 -1.35 -8.44
N LEU A 91 -14.45 -0.29 -9.22
CA LEU A 91 -15.52 0.68 -9.22
C LEU A 91 -16.61 0.23 -10.15
N PRO A 92 -17.87 0.24 -9.69
CA PRO A 92 -19.00 0.10 -10.60
C PRO A 92 -19.02 1.33 -11.45
N THR A 93 -19.18 1.15 -12.60
CA THR A 93 -19.23 2.30 -13.47
C THR A 93 -20.61 2.89 -13.52
N PHE A 94 -20.80 2.87 -12.94
CA PHE A 94 -21.68 3.09 -13.07
C PHE A 94 -22.13 3.96 -13.09
N GLN A 95 -21.85 3.84 -12.71
CA GLN A 95 -22.13 4.31 -12.76
C GLN A 95 -22.58 4.94 -12.93
N ARG A 96 -22.79 5.20 -12.98
CA ARG A 96 -23.20 5.71 -13.19
C ARG A 96 -23.76 6.35 -13.29
N GLY A 97 -24.11 6.59 -13.31
CA GLY A 97 -24.54 7.09 -13.45
C GLY A 97 -25.08 7.51 -12.89
N GLU A 98 -25.22 7.45 -12.83
CA GLU A 98 -25.59 7.55 -12.48
C GLU A 98 -25.74 7.78 -11.61
N GLY A 99 -26.02 7.98 -11.32
CA GLY A 99 -25.92 8.06 -10.62
C GLY A 99 -25.77 7.99 -9.52
N GLN A 100 -25.60 7.77 -9.28
CA GLN A 100 -25.33 7.45 -8.50
C GLN A 100 -24.97 7.45 -7.49
N HIS A 101 -25.16 7.46 -7.12
CA HIS A 101 -24.63 7.33 -6.36
C HIS A 101 -24.22 6.93 -5.35
N TYR A 102 -24.18 6.75 -4.96
CA TYR A 102 -23.61 6.05 -4.30
C TYR A 102 -22.96 5.95 -3.61
N GLU A 103 -22.84 5.78 -3.42
CA GLU A 103 -22.10 5.41 -3.05
C GLU A 103 -21.37 5.09 -2.59
N HIS A 104 -21.09 4.96 -2.42
CA HIS A 104 -20.22 4.37 -2.18
C HIS A 104 -19.40 4.15 -1.68
N THR A 105 -19.44 3.98 -1.50
CA THR A 105 -18.55 3.59 -1.19
C THR A 105 -17.58 3.29 -0.95
N ALA A 106 -17.41 3.17 -0.86
CA ALA A 106 -16.36 2.82 -0.68
C ALA A 106 -15.33 2.48 -0.31
#